data_f61f2bd22845afb9170fc80adbe78ff9
#
_entry.id   f61f2bd22845afb9170fc80adbe78ff9
#
_cell.length_a   1.000
_cell.length_b   1.000
_cell.length_c   1.000
_cell.angle_alpha   90.00
_cell.angle_beta   90.00
_cell.angle_gamma   90.00
#
_symmetry.space_group_name_H-M   'P 1'
#
loop_
_entity.id
_entity.type
_entity.pdbx_description
1 polymer ?
#
loop_
_entity_poly.entity_id
_entity_poly.type
_entity_poly.pdbx_seq_one_letter_code
_entity_poly.pdbx_strand_id
1 'polypeptide(L)'
;KVLISDNGKITLGGGLDLQIFHDGTNSFIKDTAGSTFNITATESIAIKTNNTEFAIACNKNAGVELYHDNNKKFETYASGIQATGNILTTTGDISCASDSHKITVGASDDLQIEHDGSASYITNSTGVLGIQSDELHLSSKTGGEPYLKGFVNGAVELYFNNSKKFETQSGGVAVTGEVTPSTNNSFNLGHPNFRWANIYVNDLDLSNEGGSNDVDGTWGSYTIQEGAEDLFLVNKRNGKKYKFDLTEVS
;
A
#
# COMPACT_ATOMS: atom_id res chain seq x y z
N LYS A 1 -40.60 53.38 16.27
CA LYS A 1 -40.36 52.50 15.07
C LYS A 1 -39.99 53.42 13.90
N VAL A 2 -38.82 53.27 13.33
CA VAL A 2 -38.42 53.86 12.05
C VAL A 2 -38.77 52.87 10.98
N LEU A 3 -39.57 53.20 10.00
CA LEU A 3 -39.92 52.41 8.84
C LEU A 3 -39.19 53.01 7.65
N ILE A 4 -38.36 52.15 6.98
CA ILE A 4 -37.66 52.51 5.76
C ILE A 4 -38.23 51.55 4.69
N SER A 5 -38.76 52.15 3.61
CA SER A 5 -39.32 51.39 2.47
C SER A 5 -38.24 50.59 1.75
N ASP A 6 -38.67 49.66 0.92
CA ASP A 6 -37.76 48.90 0.05
C ASP A 6 -36.85 49.82 -0.77
N ASN A 7 -35.58 49.42 -0.89
CA ASN A 7 -34.49 50.21 -1.47
C ASN A 7 -34.09 51.49 -0.68
N GLY A 8 -34.80 51.83 0.41
CA GLY A 8 -34.34 52.85 1.37
C GLY A 8 -33.19 52.26 2.20
N LYS A 9 -32.17 53.09 2.51
CA LYS A 9 -30.94 52.66 3.16
C LYS A 9 -30.67 53.38 4.46
N ILE A 10 -30.16 52.67 5.46
CA ILE A 10 -29.37 53.26 6.54
C ILE A 10 -27.92 53.23 6.06
N THR A 11 -27.28 54.40 5.99
CA THR A 11 -25.90 54.55 5.53
C THR A 11 -25.03 55.15 6.64
N LEU A 12 -23.81 54.64 6.75
CA LEU A 12 -22.80 55.11 7.70
C LEU A 12 -21.50 55.37 6.94
N GLY A 13 -20.74 56.41 7.39
CA GLY A 13 -19.51 56.86 6.73
C GLY A 13 -19.77 57.94 5.67
N GLY A 14 -18.76 58.83 5.43
CA GLY A 14 -18.86 59.93 4.49
C GLY A 14 -18.99 59.51 3.02
N GLY A 15 -18.53 58.33 2.69
CA GLY A 15 -18.63 57.69 1.37
C GLY A 15 -19.80 56.73 1.24
N LEU A 16 -20.76 56.72 2.21
CA LEU A 16 -21.86 55.73 2.28
C LEU A 16 -21.32 54.30 2.44
N ASP A 17 -20.28 54.13 3.21
CA ASP A 17 -19.37 52.97 3.27
C ASP A 17 -20.05 51.72 3.80
N LEU A 18 -20.92 51.84 4.84
CA LEU A 18 -21.72 50.72 5.32
C LEU A 18 -23.20 51.01 5.06
N GLN A 19 -23.90 50.05 4.45
CA GLN A 19 -25.30 50.16 4.09
C GLN A 19 -26.10 49.01 4.69
N ILE A 20 -27.28 49.29 5.27
CA ILE A 20 -28.26 48.30 5.72
C ILE A 20 -29.57 48.60 4.98
N PHE A 21 -30.11 47.64 4.24
CA PHE A 21 -31.32 47.84 3.44
C PHE A 21 -32.02 46.54 3.08
N HIS A 22 -33.25 46.63 2.60
CA HIS A 22 -34.02 45.58 1.95
C HIS A 22 -34.36 46.05 0.53
N ASP A 23 -34.16 45.17 -0.49
CA ASP A 23 -34.37 45.52 -1.88
C ASP A 23 -35.74 45.09 -2.45
N GLY A 24 -36.63 44.64 -1.59
CA GLY A 24 -37.94 44.06 -1.94
C GLY A 24 -37.93 42.53 -1.98
N THR A 25 -36.75 41.94 -1.92
CA THR A 25 -36.56 40.47 -1.92
C THR A 25 -35.60 40.04 -0.82
N ASN A 26 -34.43 40.70 -0.69
CA ASN A 26 -33.36 40.33 0.21
C ASN A 26 -32.97 41.45 1.16
N SER A 27 -32.49 41.13 2.34
CA SER A 27 -31.93 42.05 3.31
C SER A 27 -30.38 41.99 3.26
N PHE A 28 -29.76 43.17 3.35
CA PHE A 28 -28.32 43.35 3.19
C PHE A 28 -27.72 44.15 4.35
N ILE A 29 -26.54 43.73 4.79
CA ILE A 29 -25.53 44.53 5.47
C ILE A 29 -24.33 44.56 4.53
N LYS A 30 -24.04 45.71 3.91
CA LYS A 30 -23.08 45.83 2.83
C LYS A 30 -22.02 46.89 3.13
N ASP A 31 -20.74 46.49 3.17
CA ASP A 31 -19.61 47.41 3.14
C ASP A 31 -19.23 47.69 1.67
N THR A 32 -19.07 49.01 1.35
CA THR A 32 -18.71 49.50 0.01
C THR A 32 -17.36 50.23 0.01
N ALA A 33 -16.70 50.37 1.16
CA ALA A 33 -15.45 51.11 1.31
C ALA A 33 -14.19 50.31 0.89
N GLY A 34 -14.30 49.02 0.74
CA GLY A 34 -13.16 48.16 0.42
C GLY A 34 -12.18 47.91 1.56
N SER A 35 -12.62 48.19 2.81
CA SER A 35 -11.88 47.91 4.05
C SER A 35 -12.40 46.65 4.76
N THR A 36 -11.91 46.36 5.95
CA THR A 36 -12.38 45.19 6.71
C THR A 36 -13.73 45.45 7.36
N PHE A 37 -14.73 44.63 7.09
CA PHE A 37 -16.00 44.60 7.80
C PHE A 37 -15.88 43.69 9.04
N ASN A 38 -15.86 44.26 10.24
CA ASN A 38 -15.73 43.53 11.50
C ASN A 38 -17.10 43.27 12.15
N ILE A 39 -17.34 41.99 12.47
CA ILE A 39 -18.43 41.56 13.34
C ILE A 39 -17.79 41.01 14.61
N THR A 40 -17.95 41.69 15.75
CA THR A 40 -17.29 41.36 17.01
C THR A 40 -18.30 41.16 18.14
N ALA A 41 -18.01 40.17 18.98
CA ALA A 41 -18.75 39.92 20.22
C ALA A 41 -17.78 39.55 21.34
N THR A 42 -18.14 39.81 22.60
CA THR A 42 -17.29 39.49 23.75
C THR A 42 -17.23 37.98 24.04
N GLU A 43 -18.29 37.24 23.72
CA GLU A 43 -18.39 35.81 24.06
C GLU A 43 -18.53 34.91 22.81
N SER A 44 -19.55 35.16 21.98
CA SER A 44 -19.79 34.33 20.79
C SER A 44 -20.50 35.08 19.67
N ILE A 45 -20.26 34.61 18.43
CA ILE A 45 -21.03 35.00 17.24
C ILE A 45 -21.71 33.75 16.72
N ALA A 46 -23.02 33.79 16.49
CA ALA A 46 -23.78 32.70 15.94
C ALA A 46 -24.57 33.14 14.70
N ILE A 47 -24.49 32.38 13.64
CA ILE A 47 -25.36 32.46 12.46
C ILE A 47 -26.37 31.33 12.57
N LYS A 48 -27.66 31.69 12.56
CA LYS A 48 -28.76 30.74 12.70
C LYS A 48 -29.74 30.86 11.56
N THR A 49 -30.36 29.75 11.19
CA THR A 49 -31.55 29.71 10.35
C THR A 49 -32.77 29.42 11.22
N ASN A 50 -33.93 29.97 10.81
CA ASN A 50 -35.20 29.76 11.51
C ASN A 50 -35.13 30.03 13.05
N ASN A 51 -34.32 31.01 13.48
CA ASN A 51 -34.05 31.44 14.85
C ASN A 51 -33.51 30.39 15.85
N THR A 52 -33.50 29.13 15.51
CA THR A 52 -33.15 28.04 16.43
C THR A 52 -32.03 27.15 15.91
N GLU A 53 -31.94 27.01 14.61
CA GLU A 53 -30.99 26.10 13.97
C GLU A 53 -29.63 26.77 13.74
N PHE A 54 -28.57 26.22 14.31
CA PHE A 54 -27.21 26.70 14.09
C PHE A 54 -26.72 26.33 12.69
N ALA A 55 -26.08 27.30 12.03
CA ALA A 55 -25.28 27.09 10.83
C ALA A 55 -23.78 27.26 11.15
N ILE A 56 -23.44 28.37 11.86
CA ILE A 56 -22.05 28.66 12.27
C ILE A 56 -22.10 29.17 13.72
N ALA A 57 -21.15 28.68 14.55
CA ALA A 57 -20.88 29.25 15.86
C ALA A 57 -19.37 29.53 16.01
N CYS A 58 -19.04 30.77 16.46
CA CYS A 58 -17.67 31.16 16.80
C CYS A 58 -17.65 31.46 18.30
N ASN A 59 -16.93 30.66 19.07
CA ASN A 59 -16.92 30.74 20.52
C ASN A 59 -15.58 31.27 21.04
N LYS A 60 -15.60 32.16 22.02
CA LYS A 60 -14.40 32.68 22.67
C LYS A 60 -13.59 31.56 23.31
N ASN A 61 -12.28 31.56 23.05
CA ASN A 61 -11.34 30.52 23.54
C ASN A 61 -11.70 29.09 23.16
N ALA A 62 -12.54 28.90 22.14
CA ALA A 62 -12.94 27.62 21.57
C ALA A 62 -12.86 27.67 20.05
N GLY A 63 -13.49 26.74 19.37
CA GLY A 63 -13.42 26.60 17.92
C GLY A 63 -14.45 27.44 17.16
N VAL A 64 -14.28 27.42 15.84
CA VAL A 64 -15.35 27.72 14.89
C VAL A 64 -16.03 26.40 14.56
N GLU A 65 -17.33 26.35 14.69
CA GLU A 65 -18.18 25.19 14.50
C GLU A 65 -19.12 25.39 13.31
N LEU A 66 -19.21 24.38 12.44
CA LEU A 66 -20.16 24.35 11.33
C LEU A 66 -21.19 23.22 11.57
N TYR A 67 -22.45 23.54 11.29
CA TYR A 67 -23.57 22.65 11.57
C TYR A 67 -24.38 22.33 10.32
N HIS A 68 -25.02 21.16 10.32
CA HIS A 68 -26.08 20.80 9.41
C HIS A 68 -27.18 20.14 10.23
N ASP A 69 -28.39 20.75 10.17
CA ASP A 69 -29.57 20.31 10.93
C ASP A 69 -29.27 20.16 12.45
N ASN A 70 -28.72 21.26 13.03
CA ASN A 70 -28.24 21.35 14.42
C ASN A 70 -27.17 20.31 14.85
N ASN A 71 -26.71 19.47 13.93
CA ASN A 71 -25.63 18.53 14.22
C ASN A 71 -24.29 19.12 13.77
N LYS A 72 -23.33 19.22 14.71
CA LYS A 72 -21.98 19.68 14.41
C LYS A 72 -21.28 18.74 13.42
N LYS A 73 -20.77 19.27 12.32
CA LYS A 73 -20.09 18.53 11.25
C LYS A 73 -18.61 18.85 11.14
N PHE A 74 -18.20 20.04 11.60
CA PHE A 74 -16.82 20.49 11.51
C PHE A 74 -16.53 21.45 12.66
N GLU A 75 -15.33 21.36 13.22
CA GLU A 75 -14.83 22.33 14.18
C GLU A 75 -13.32 22.52 14.11
N THR A 76 -12.85 23.73 14.48
CA THR A 76 -11.43 24.00 14.75
C THR A 76 -11.16 23.86 16.25
N TYR A 77 -10.01 23.28 16.62
CA TYR A 77 -9.57 23.17 18.01
C TYR A 77 -8.04 23.31 18.10
N ALA A 78 -7.47 23.29 19.31
CA ALA A 78 -6.07 23.64 19.55
C ALA A 78 -5.06 22.85 18.72
N SER A 79 -5.33 21.58 18.38
CA SER A 79 -4.43 20.71 17.63
C SER A 79 -4.83 20.51 16.16
N GLY A 80 -5.85 21.21 15.66
CA GLY A 80 -6.25 21.09 14.26
C GLY A 80 -7.72 21.28 13.98
N ILE A 81 -8.27 20.41 13.15
CA ILE A 81 -9.68 20.39 12.75
C ILE A 81 -10.28 19.02 12.98
N GLN A 82 -11.54 18.96 13.33
CA GLN A 82 -12.30 17.72 13.44
C GLN A 82 -13.52 17.77 12.52
N ALA A 83 -13.71 16.70 11.74
CA ALA A 83 -14.91 16.44 10.97
C ALA A 83 -15.70 15.30 11.62
N THR A 84 -17.02 15.51 11.82
CA THR A 84 -17.94 14.48 12.28
C THR A 84 -18.68 13.91 11.05
N GLY A 85 -18.25 12.75 10.58
CA GLY A 85 -18.71 12.11 9.35
C GLY A 85 -17.60 12.00 8.30
N ASN A 86 -18.00 11.80 7.05
CA ASN A 86 -17.05 11.61 5.96
C ASN A 86 -16.45 12.95 5.50
N ILE A 87 -15.17 12.93 5.13
CA ILE A 87 -14.51 13.96 4.33
C ILE A 87 -14.54 13.49 2.88
N LEU A 88 -15.31 14.18 2.03
CA LEU A 88 -15.43 13.86 0.60
C LEU A 88 -14.74 14.96 -0.21
N THR A 89 -13.74 14.58 -0.99
CA THR A 89 -13.13 15.43 -2.03
C THR A 89 -13.72 15.05 -3.39
N THR A 90 -14.26 15.99 -4.13
CA THR A 90 -14.89 15.72 -5.43
C THR A 90 -13.97 15.97 -6.62
N THR A 91 -12.98 16.85 -6.48
CA THR A 91 -12.09 17.28 -7.57
C THR A 91 -10.65 17.56 -7.10
N GLY A 92 -10.25 17.09 -5.93
CA GLY A 92 -8.92 17.35 -5.40
C GLY A 92 -8.44 16.24 -4.47
N ASP A 93 -7.17 16.29 -4.11
CA ASP A 93 -6.50 15.31 -3.26
C ASP A 93 -6.60 15.70 -1.77
N ILE A 94 -6.48 14.72 -0.89
CA ILE A 94 -6.10 14.94 0.51
C ILE A 94 -4.57 14.84 0.56
N SER A 95 -3.89 15.95 0.83
CA SER A 95 -2.43 16.01 0.82
C SER A 95 -1.85 16.18 2.22
N CYS A 96 -0.89 15.32 2.56
CA CYS A 96 0.05 15.52 3.66
C CYS A 96 1.35 16.08 3.07
N ALA A 97 1.50 17.41 3.08
CA ALA A 97 2.54 18.12 2.34
C ALA A 97 3.90 18.18 3.06
N SER A 98 4.19 17.30 4.01
CA SER A 98 5.44 17.29 4.76
C SER A 98 5.90 15.85 5.01
N ASP A 99 7.20 15.62 4.85
CA ASP A 99 7.86 14.33 5.12
C ASP A 99 7.83 13.90 6.60
N SER A 100 7.37 14.77 7.49
CA SER A 100 7.17 14.46 8.91
C SER A 100 5.72 14.16 9.28
N HIS A 101 4.79 14.21 8.33
CA HIS A 101 3.38 13.97 8.55
C HIS A 101 2.93 12.63 7.96
N LYS A 102 1.94 12.02 8.60
CA LYS A 102 1.40 10.71 8.26
C LYS A 102 -0.10 10.75 8.10
N ILE A 103 -0.63 9.83 7.33
CA ILE A 103 -2.04 9.42 7.43
C ILE A 103 -2.08 8.28 8.43
N THR A 104 -2.83 8.45 9.52
CA THR A 104 -2.94 7.42 10.57
C THR A 104 -4.37 6.93 10.70
N VAL A 105 -4.52 5.64 11.00
CA VAL A 105 -5.81 4.98 11.22
C VAL A 105 -5.70 4.09 12.45
N GLY A 106 -6.74 4.09 13.28
CA GLY A 106 -6.78 3.37 14.56
C GLY A 106 -6.55 4.30 15.76
N ALA A 107 -7.00 3.90 16.94
CA ALA A 107 -6.95 4.72 18.16
C ALA A 107 -5.52 4.99 18.66
N SER A 108 -4.57 4.13 18.25
CA SER A 108 -3.15 4.21 18.62
C SER A 108 -2.26 4.35 17.37
N ASP A 109 -2.80 4.93 16.30
CA ASP A 109 -2.09 5.09 15.02
C ASP A 109 -1.55 3.75 14.48
N ASP A 110 -2.39 2.71 14.57
CA ASP A 110 -2.01 1.33 14.26
C ASP A 110 -1.58 1.13 12.81
N LEU A 111 -2.29 1.76 11.85
CA LEU A 111 -1.90 1.82 10.45
C LEU A 111 -1.39 3.21 10.11
N GLN A 112 -0.22 3.30 9.51
CA GLN A 112 0.42 4.54 9.07
C GLN A 112 0.80 4.47 7.60
N ILE A 113 0.57 5.56 6.87
CA ILE A 113 1.08 5.78 5.51
C ILE A 113 1.89 7.06 5.54
N GLU A 114 3.17 6.97 5.19
CA GLU A 114 4.10 8.09 5.28
C GLU A 114 5.15 8.08 4.16
N HIS A 115 5.77 9.24 3.95
CA HIS A 115 7.02 9.41 3.23
C HIS A 115 7.99 10.19 4.13
N ASP A 116 9.20 9.67 4.33
CA ASP A 116 10.19 10.22 5.28
C ASP A 116 11.22 11.16 4.65
N GLY A 117 10.98 11.58 3.39
CA GLY A 117 11.92 12.36 2.57
C GLY A 117 12.85 11.48 1.73
N SER A 118 12.84 10.18 1.93
CA SER A 118 13.65 9.20 1.20
C SER A 118 12.83 8.03 0.68
N ALA A 119 11.98 7.46 1.53
CA ALA A 119 11.17 6.28 1.23
C ALA A 119 9.72 6.44 1.69
N SER A 120 8.82 5.67 1.09
CA SER A 120 7.40 5.60 1.46
C SER A 120 7.10 4.28 2.15
N TYR A 121 6.29 4.34 3.21
CA TYR A 121 5.94 3.19 4.04
C TYR A 121 4.44 3.06 4.22
N ILE A 122 3.99 1.81 4.32
CA ILE A 122 2.70 1.43 4.89
C ILE A 122 3.03 0.53 6.08
N THR A 123 2.85 1.04 7.28
CA THR A 123 3.22 0.37 8.53
C THR A 123 1.99 0.01 9.33
N ASN A 124 1.84 -1.28 9.69
CA ASN A 124 0.83 -1.76 10.61
C ASN A 124 1.52 -2.25 11.89
N SER A 125 1.22 -1.64 13.03
CA SER A 125 1.86 -1.94 14.33
C SER A 125 1.12 -3.01 15.14
N THR A 126 -0.12 -3.33 14.79
CA THR A 126 -0.94 -4.34 15.50
C THR A 126 -1.65 -5.26 14.54
N GLY A 127 -1.65 -6.57 14.82
CA GLY A 127 -2.38 -7.56 14.03
C GLY A 127 -1.83 -7.74 12.61
N VAL A 128 -2.71 -8.04 11.66
CA VAL A 128 -2.36 -8.36 10.27
C VAL A 128 -2.64 -7.16 9.36
N LEU A 129 -1.68 -6.79 8.51
CA LEU A 129 -1.94 -5.94 7.36
C LEU A 129 -2.52 -6.80 6.23
N GLY A 130 -3.82 -6.72 6.02
CA GLY A 130 -4.51 -7.42 4.93
C GLY A 130 -4.59 -6.53 3.69
N ILE A 131 -4.01 -6.99 2.56
CA ILE A 131 -4.22 -6.40 1.24
C ILE A 131 -5.12 -7.37 0.47
N GLN A 132 -6.37 -6.99 0.23
CA GLN A 132 -7.39 -7.86 -0.36
C GLN A 132 -7.77 -7.33 -1.75
N SER A 133 -7.64 -8.19 -2.74
CA SER A 133 -7.99 -7.90 -4.13
C SER A 133 -8.18 -9.22 -4.88
N ASP A 134 -8.99 -9.23 -5.93
CA ASP A 134 -9.09 -10.36 -6.85
C ASP A 134 -7.79 -10.58 -7.63
N GLU A 135 -7.06 -9.49 -7.91
CA GLU A 135 -5.73 -9.51 -8.49
C GLU A 135 -4.81 -8.56 -7.74
N LEU A 136 -3.62 -9.03 -7.35
CA LEU A 136 -2.57 -8.23 -6.73
C LEU A 136 -1.36 -8.17 -7.66
N HIS A 137 -0.94 -6.95 -8.01
CA HIS A 137 0.25 -6.71 -8.81
C HIS A 137 1.23 -5.82 -8.04
N LEU A 138 2.48 -6.27 -7.91
CA LEU A 138 3.62 -5.46 -7.49
C LEU A 138 4.53 -5.29 -8.71
N SER A 139 4.73 -4.05 -9.13
CA SER A 139 5.49 -3.73 -10.34
C SER A 139 6.31 -2.47 -10.20
N SER A 140 7.26 -2.26 -11.12
CA SER A 140 8.03 -1.02 -11.20
C SER A 140 7.13 0.16 -11.57
N LYS A 141 7.46 1.36 -11.05
CA LYS A 141 6.78 2.61 -11.40
C LYS A 141 6.89 2.92 -12.90
N THR A 142 8.05 2.64 -13.49
CA THR A 142 8.35 2.96 -14.89
C THR A 142 8.30 1.67 -15.72
N GLY A 143 7.46 1.64 -16.76
CA GLY A 143 7.33 0.51 -17.66
C GLY A 143 6.45 -0.63 -17.19
N GLY A 144 5.97 -0.60 -15.94
CA GLY A 144 5.03 -1.60 -15.41
C GLY A 144 5.61 -3.02 -15.30
N GLU A 145 6.94 -3.16 -15.22
CA GLU A 145 7.60 -4.45 -15.06
C GLU A 145 7.15 -5.15 -13.78
N PRO A 146 6.55 -6.35 -13.86
CA PRO A 146 6.06 -7.05 -12.69
C PRO A 146 7.19 -7.65 -11.86
N TYR A 147 7.05 -7.63 -10.55
CA TYR A 147 7.83 -8.40 -9.59
C TYR A 147 7.04 -9.60 -9.10
N LEU A 148 5.76 -9.38 -8.75
CA LEU A 148 4.81 -10.38 -8.29
C LEU A 148 3.43 -10.11 -8.88
N LYS A 149 2.73 -11.18 -9.24
CA LYS A 149 1.30 -11.17 -9.51
C LYS A 149 0.61 -12.28 -8.72
N GLY A 150 -0.57 -11.99 -8.18
CA GLY A 150 -1.43 -12.97 -7.53
C GLY A 150 -2.84 -12.87 -8.10
N PHE A 151 -3.47 -14.01 -8.36
CA PHE A 151 -4.79 -14.10 -8.97
C PHE A 151 -5.73 -14.92 -8.09
N VAL A 152 -6.96 -14.46 -7.90
CA VAL A 152 -8.00 -15.25 -7.22
C VAL A 152 -8.23 -16.57 -7.97
N ASN A 153 -8.24 -17.70 -7.27
CA ASN A 153 -8.33 -19.05 -7.84
C ASN A 153 -7.28 -19.36 -8.93
N GLY A 154 -6.20 -18.60 -8.98
CA GLY A 154 -5.12 -18.70 -9.96
C GLY A 154 -3.76 -18.82 -9.29
N ALA A 155 -2.72 -18.53 -10.07
CA ALA A 155 -1.34 -18.62 -9.63
C ALA A 155 -0.89 -17.40 -8.81
N VAL A 156 0.12 -17.62 -7.96
CA VAL A 156 1.07 -16.58 -7.56
C VAL A 156 2.30 -16.71 -8.44
N GLU A 157 2.70 -15.63 -9.08
CA GLU A 157 3.77 -15.57 -10.06
C GLU A 157 4.88 -14.62 -9.60
N LEU A 158 6.14 -15.03 -9.74
CA LEU A 158 7.32 -14.21 -9.50
C LEU A 158 8.09 -13.99 -10.80
N TYR A 159 8.57 -12.77 -10.98
CA TYR A 159 9.20 -12.34 -12.23
C TYR A 159 10.61 -11.80 -12.02
N PHE A 160 11.44 -11.94 -13.04
CA PHE A 160 12.72 -11.28 -13.19
C PHE A 160 12.82 -10.75 -14.63
N ASN A 161 13.01 -9.44 -14.78
CA ASN A 161 13.15 -8.76 -16.06
C ASN A 161 12.04 -9.17 -17.06
N ASN A 162 10.77 -8.97 -16.66
CA ASN A 162 9.55 -9.34 -17.40
C ASN A 162 9.37 -10.84 -17.69
N SER A 163 10.29 -11.69 -17.27
CA SER A 163 10.21 -13.14 -17.47
C SER A 163 9.74 -13.83 -16.21
N LYS A 164 8.66 -14.62 -16.30
CA LYS A 164 8.17 -15.43 -15.18
C LYS A 164 9.20 -16.50 -14.83
N LYS A 165 9.59 -16.60 -13.56
CA LYS A 165 10.58 -17.54 -13.04
C LYS A 165 9.99 -18.59 -12.11
N PHE A 166 8.91 -18.27 -11.43
CA PHE A 166 8.24 -19.15 -10.47
C PHE A 166 6.73 -18.93 -10.54
N GLU A 167 5.96 -20.02 -10.44
CA GLU A 167 4.51 -19.93 -10.29
C GLU A 167 3.95 -21.09 -9.46
N THR A 168 2.87 -20.84 -8.71
CA THR A 168 2.08 -21.89 -8.08
C THR A 168 1.11 -22.49 -9.07
N GLN A 169 0.90 -23.80 -9.01
CA GLN A 169 -0.03 -24.56 -9.86
C GLN A 169 -0.86 -25.51 -8.99
N SER A 170 -1.96 -26.04 -9.51
CA SER A 170 -2.81 -26.99 -8.79
C SER A 170 -2.08 -28.24 -8.27
N GLY A 171 -1.01 -28.65 -8.94
CA GLY A 171 -0.17 -29.81 -8.58
C GLY A 171 1.14 -29.46 -7.86
N GLY A 172 1.40 -28.19 -7.57
CA GLY A 172 2.66 -27.78 -6.94
C GLY A 172 3.20 -26.44 -7.44
N VAL A 173 4.45 -26.39 -7.82
CA VAL A 173 5.13 -25.18 -8.33
C VAL A 173 5.87 -25.49 -9.63
N ALA A 174 5.89 -24.52 -10.55
CA ALA A 174 6.73 -24.57 -11.74
C ALA A 174 7.85 -23.52 -11.62
N VAL A 175 9.05 -23.90 -12.03
CA VAL A 175 10.25 -23.04 -12.08
C VAL A 175 10.76 -22.96 -13.49
N THR A 176 10.94 -21.74 -14.00
CA THR A 176 11.55 -21.49 -15.31
C THR A 176 13.00 -21.09 -15.11
N GLY A 177 13.89 -22.07 -15.18
CA GLY A 177 15.33 -21.93 -14.95
C GLY A 177 15.85 -22.92 -13.92
N GLU A 178 17.04 -22.63 -13.43
CA GLU A 178 17.73 -23.49 -12.46
C GLU A 178 17.23 -23.23 -11.03
N VAL A 179 17.24 -24.27 -10.20
CA VAL A 179 17.06 -24.17 -8.75
C VAL A 179 18.40 -24.50 -8.11
N THR A 180 19.11 -23.48 -7.66
CA THR A 180 20.46 -23.61 -7.09
C THR A 180 20.48 -23.22 -5.61
N PRO A 181 21.29 -23.89 -4.78
CA PRO A 181 21.53 -23.43 -3.41
C PRO A 181 22.35 -22.14 -3.42
N SER A 182 22.15 -21.29 -2.42
CA SER A 182 22.89 -20.01 -2.30
C SER A 182 24.38 -20.21 -2.02
N THR A 183 24.79 -21.38 -1.53
CA THR A 183 26.18 -21.70 -1.21
C THR A 183 26.44 -23.15 -1.60
N ASN A 184 27.56 -23.34 -2.31
CA ASN A 184 27.99 -24.68 -2.78
C ASN A 184 28.15 -25.64 -1.60
N ASN A 185 27.62 -26.88 -1.76
CA ASN A 185 27.74 -27.97 -0.81
C ASN A 185 27.25 -27.67 0.64
N SER A 186 26.29 -26.75 0.81
CA SER A 186 25.82 -26.34 2.12
C SER A 186 24.36 -26.71 2.40
N PHE A 187 23.58 -27.04 1.38
CA PHE A 187 22.15 -27.30 1.50
C PHE A 187 21.75 -28.60 0.79
N ASN A 188 20.80 -29.30 1.37
CA ASN A 188 20.27 -30.56 0.82
C ASN A 188 19.01 -30.29 -0.04
N LEU A 189 18.80 -31.10 -1.06
CA LEU A 189 17.49 -31.25 -1.69
C LEU A 189 16.72 -32.36 -0.95
N GLY A 190 15.69 -31.98 -0.19
CA GLY A 190 14.96 -32.86 0.72
C GLY A 190 15.55 -32.91 2.13
N HIS A 191 14.99 -33.77 2.96
CA HIS A 191 15.35 -33.92 4.38
C HIS A 191 15.19 -35.40 4.77
N PRO A 192 15.96 -35.94 5.73
CA PRO A 192 15.83 -37.35 6.16
C PRO A 192 14.42 -37.82 6.51
N ASN A 193 13.58 -36.91 7.00
CA ASN A 193 12.18 -37.19 7.32
C ASN A 193 11.18 -36.74 6.25
N PHE A 194 11.63 -36.00 5.21
CA PHE A 194 10.81 -35.47 4.12
C PHE A 194 11.51 -35.70 2.79
N ARG A 195 11.38 -36.91 2.29
CA ARG A 195 12.04 -37.40 1.06
C ARG A 195 11.12 -37.18 -0.14
N TRP A 196 11.72 -36.87 -1.28
CA TRP A 196 11.04 -36.98 -2.56
C TRP A 196 10.70 -38.44 -2.86
N ALA A 197 9.49 -38.68 -3.33
CA ALA A 197 9.10 -40.05 -3.73
C ALA A 197 9.90 -40.53 -4.94
N ASN A 198 10.05 -39.63 -5.92
CA ASN A 198 10.83 -39.89 -7.14
C ASN A 198 11.54 -38.61 -7.57
N ILE A 199 12.66 -38.79 -8.33
CA ILE A 199 13.33 -37.70 -9.04
C ILE A 199 13.31 -38.09 -10.53
N TYR A 200 12.72 -37.22 -11.36
CA TYR A 200 12.67 -37.37 -12.80
C TYR A 200 13.73 -36.47 -13.42
N VAL A 201 14.84 -37.04 -13.86
CA VAL A 201 15.95 -36.33 -14.47
C VAL A 201 16.37 -37.08 -15.72
N ASN A 202 17.00 -36.40 -16.67
CA ASN A 202 17.58 -37.06 -17.87
C ASN A 202 18.89 -37.76 -17.51
N ASP A 203 19.82 -37.01 -16.91
CA ASP A 203 21.11 -37.51 -16.42
C ASP A 203 21.26 -37.11 -14.94
N LEU A 204 21.92 -37.93 -14.13
CA LEU A 204 22.25 -37.59 -12.75
C LEU A 204 23.75 -37.30 -12.63
N ASP A 205 24.11 -36.04 -12.50
CA ASP A 205 25.48 -35.61 -12.26
C ASP A 205 25.81 -35.61 -10.76
N LEU A 206 26.87 -36.28 -10.40
CA LEU A 206 27.40 -36.39 -9.04
C LEU A 206 28.83 -35.84 -9.02
N SER A 207 29.06 -34.79 -8.22
CA SER A 207 30.40 -34.21 -8.05
C SER A 207 30.61 -33.76 -6.62
N ASN A 208 31.77 -34.05 -6.07
CA ASN A 208 32.25 -33.47 -4.83
C ASN A 208 33.53 -32.65 -5.06
N GLU A 209 33.64 -32.00 -6.22
CA GLU A 209 34.74 -31.10 -6.55
C GLU A 209 34.91 -30.00 -5.46
N GLY A 210 36.15 -29.81 -5.03
CA GLY A 210 36.47 -28.94 -3.90
C GLY A 210 36.38 -29.60 -2.52
N GLY A 211 35.97 -30.89 -2.47
CA GLY A 211 35.93 -31.72 -1.26
C GLY A 211 36.69 -33.04 -1.44
N SER A 212 36.40 -34.03 -0.60
CA SER A 212 36.92 -35.39 -0.66
C SER A 212 35.84 -36.40 -0.29
N ASN A 213 35.98 -37.64 -0.78
CA ASN A 213 35.15 -38.76 -0.33
C ASN A 213 35.81 -39.52 0.84
N ASP A 214 35.03 -40.31 1.55
CA ASP A 214 35.49 -41.03 2.77
C ASP A 214 36.22 -42.35 2.46
N VAL A 215 36.35 -42.76 1.20
CA VAL A 215 36.94 -44.03 0.81
C VAL A 215 38.45 -43.89 0.50
N ASP A 216 38.80 -42.96 -0.38
CA ASP A 216 40.19 -42.77 -0.82
C ASP A 216 40.68 -41.31 -0.67
N GLY A 217 39.84 -40.42 -0.08
CA GLY A 217 40.19 -39.05 0.16
C GLY A 217 40.26 -38.16 -1.09
N THR A 218 39.84 -38.65 -2.24
CA THR A 218 39.86 -37.89 -3.49
C THR A 218 38.50 -37.30 -3.83
N TRP A 219 38.48 -36.34 -4.78
CA TRP A 219 37.23 -35.87 -5.36
C TRP A 219 36.89 -36.60 -6.66
N GLY A 220 35.61 -36.72 -6.95
CA GLY A 220 35.07 -37.34 -8.15
C GLY A 220 34.07 -36.42 -8.88
N SER A 221 33.88 -36.71 -10.17
CA SER A 221 32.84 -36.15 -10.98
C SER A 221 32.33 -37.22 -11.94
N TYR A 222 31.09 -37.61 -11.77
CA TYR A 222 30.48 -38.73 -12.49
C TYR A 222 29.08 -38.34 -12.96
N THR A 223 28.66 -38.88 -14.11
CA THR A 223 27.26 -38.85 -14.57
C THR A 223 26.73 -40.28 -14.65
N ILE A 224 25.54 -40.49 -14.12
CA ILE A 224 24.75 -41.72 -14.36
C ILE A 224 23.83 -41.44 -15.54
N GLN A 225 23.87 -42.34 -16.56
CA GLN A 225 23.09 -42.22 -17.79
C GLN A 225 22.39 -43.55 -18.10
N GLU A 226 21.14 -43.47 -18.54
CA GLU A 226 20.39 -44.62 -19.02
C GLU A 226 20.72 -44.90 -20.52
N GLY A 227 20.89 -46.17 -20.88
CA GLY A 227 20.85 -46.65 -22.24
C GLY A 227 19.58 -47.47 -22.50
N ALA A 228 19.45 -47.99 -23.71
CA ALA A 228 18.27 -48.78 -24.08
C ALA A 228 18.12 -50.05 -23.24
N GLU A 229 19.22 -50.67 -22.84
CA GLU A 229 19.25 -51.94 -22.10
C GLU A 229 20.11 -51.87 -20.83
N ASP A 230 20.92 -50.83 -20.68
CA ASP A 230 21.95 -50.77 -19.65
C ASP A 230 21.98 -49.39 -18.95
N LEU A 231 22.52 -49.38 -17.72
CA LEU A 231 22.84 -48.19 -16.96
C LEU A 231 24.35 -47.96 -17.01
N PHE A 232 24.77 -46.72 -17.33
CA PHE A 232 26.17 -46.36 -17.49
C PHE A 232 26.63 -45.34 -16.44
N LEU A 233 27.93 -45.43 -16.07
CA LEU A 233 28.60 -44.43 -15.24
C LEU A 233 29.75 -43.83 -16.04
N VAL A 234 29.71 -42.52 -16.26
CA VAL A 234 30.73 -41.77 -16.99
C VAL A 234 31.60 -41.00 -16.02
N ASN A 235 32.90 -41.28 -15.96
CA ASN A 235 33.87 -40.50 -15.19
C ASN A 235 34.25 -39.26 -15.98
N LYS A 236 33.75 -38.06 -15.57
CA LYS A 236 34.01 -36.79 -16.25
C LYS A 236 35.47 -36.31 -16.14
N ARG A 237 36.23 -36.78 -15.14
CA ARG A 237 37.64 -36.38 -14.97
C ARG A 237 38.58 -36.99 -15.99
N ASN A 238 38.31 -38.24 -16.42
CA ASN A 238 39.22 -38.96 -17.30
C ASN A 238 38.55 -39.53 -18.56
N GLY A 239 37.25 -39.32 -18.72
CA GLY A 239 36.44 -39.75 -19.86
C GLY A 239 36.16 -41.28 -19.91
N LYS A 240 36.56 -42.02 -18.89
CA LYS A 240 36.28 -43.46 -18.84
C LYS A 240 34.80 -43.70 -18.61
N LYS A 241 34.30 -44.73 -19.28
CA LYS A 241 32.89 -45.15 -19.21
C LYS A 241 32.85 -46.56 -18.62
N TYR A 242 31.88 -46.77 -17.73
CA TYR A 242 31.64 -48.03 -17.07
C TYR A 242 30.19 -48.43 -17.28
N LYS A 243 29.92 -49.74 -17.36
CA LYS A 243 28.57 -50.31 -17.37
C LYS A 243 28.30 -50.89 -15.99
N PHE A 244 27.10 -50.68 -15.45
CA PHE A 244 26.67 -51.40 -14.26
C PHE A 244 26.44 -52.89 -14.62
N ASP A 245 26.97 -53.78 -13.83
CA ASP A 245 26.71 -55.22 -13.96
C ASP A 245 25.40 -55.52 -13.20
N LEU A 246 24.32 -55.71 -13.97
CA LEU A 246 22.97 -55.90 -13.46
C LEU A 246 22.57 -57.37 -13.62
N THR A 247 22.02 -57.97 -12.55
CA THR A 247 21.46 -59.32 -12.59
C THR A 247 19.95 -59.22 -12.60
N GLU A 248 19.30 -59.85 -13.58
CA GLU A 248 17.85 -59.96 -13.64
C GLU A 248 17.35 -60.76 -12.44
N VAL A 249 16.34 -60.22 -11.76
CA VAL A 249 15.62 -60.89 -10.67
C VAL A 249 14.19 -61.12 -11.11
N SER A 250 13.71 -62.35 -11.04
CA SER A 250 12.34 -62.77 -11.40
C SER A 250 11.35 -62.47 -10.26
#